data_d574d6f28cea28372e3f9d5751d96c5d
#
_entry.id   d574d6f28cea28372e3f9d5751d96c5d
#
_cell.length_a   1.000
_cell.length_b   1.000
_cell.length_c   1.000
_cell.angle_alpha   90.00
_cell.angle_beta   90.00
_cell.angle_gamma   90.00
#
_symmetry.space_group_name_H-M   'P 1'
#
loop_
_entity.id
_entity.type
_entity.pdbx_description
1 polymer ?
#
loop_
_entity_poly.entity_id
_entity_poly.type
_entity_poly.pdbx_seq_one_letter_code
_entity_poly.pdbx_strand_id
1 'polypeptide(L)'
;MQPSGMLPDGVINLRNERFETEPWVELGFVGFDPPRPFLLIAVCDDSYSVKASGGADPLGNRYAEMAHAIRMVGQWSFTDRSKVAVVHFDHPHGYSGVVPLNDRDLEQRLAPSLRPPVGGRGTSDLGPSLDHVEDLAQTHPDHDLVLGVASDFELTDADPQAVMSKLIGFPGRVHALLLGGNTPLDLHQEHITVTRITSSDAPGTFGAAIHRSLTATRRGARYSVLHTPRGREVLS
;
A
#
# COMPACT_ATOMS: atom_id res chain seq x y z
N MET A 1 -18.06 2.30 21.46
CA MET A 1 -17.94 2.07 20.02
C MET A 1 -16.77 2.91 19.55
N GLN A 2 -15.67 2.32 19.05
CA GLN A 2 -14.54 3.12 18.52
C GLN A 2 -14.98 3.83 17.25
N PRO A 3 -14.53 5.07 17.01
CA PRO A 3 -14.81 5.77 15.76
C PRO A 3 -14.30 4.94 14.57
N SER A 4 -15.13 4.85 13.53
CA SER A 4 -14.76 4.19 12.28
C SER A 4 -13.53 4.89 11.69
N GLY A 5 -12.52 4.13 11.33
CA GLY A 5 -11.29 4.67 10.73
C GLY A 5 -10.10 4.84 11.68
N MET A 6 -10.23 4.49 12.94
CA MET A 6 -9.11 4.52 13.88
C MET A 6 -8.43 3.15 13.99
N LEU A 7 -7.11 3.14 14.09
CA LEU A 7 -6.36 1.92 14.41
C LEU A 7 -6.75 1.41 15.80
N PRO A 8 -7.17 0.14 15.95
CA PRO A 8 -7.35 -0.46 17.27
C PRO A 8 -6.02 -0.54 18.03
N ASP A 9 -6.09 -0.47 19.37
CA ASP A 9 -4.92 -0.76 20.20
C ASP A 9 -4.28 -2.09 19.77
N GLY A 10 -2.98 -2.10 19.57
CA GLY A 10 -2.21 -3.29 19.25
C GLY A 10 -2.06 -3.60 17.75
N VAL A 11 -2.75 -2.91 16.81
CA VAL A 11 -2.50 -3.15 15.38
C VAL A 11 -1.12 -2.63 14.96
N ILE A 12 -0.70 -1.51 15.54
CA ILE A 12 0.64 -0.96 15.35
C ILE A 12 1.65 -1.73 16.23
N ASN A 13 1.21 -2.24 17.36
CA ASN A 13 2.07 -2.84 18.39
C ASN A 13 2.40 -4.31 18.24
N LEU A 14 1.95 -4.97 17.18
CA LEU A 14 2.12 -6.42 17.09
C LEU A 14 3.58 -6.90 17.16
N ARG A 15 4.60 -6.01 17.10
CA ARG A 15 6.02 -6.41 17.19
C ARG A 15 7.02 -5.32 17.57
N ASN A 16 6.59 -4.13 17.99
CA ASN A 16 7.58 -3.07 18.23
C ASN A 16 7.09 -2.11 19.34
N GLU A 17 7.67 -2.22 20.52
CA GLU A 17 7.40 -1.38 21.70
C GLU A 17 7.47 0.13 21.45
N ARG A 18 8.09 0.54 20.33
CA ARG A 18 8.19 1.95 19.92
C ARG A 18 6.85 2.60 19.60
N PHE A 19 5.82 1.81 19.32
CA PHE A 19 4.52 2.30 18.87
C PHE A 19 3.47 2.38 19.98
N GLU A 20 3.77 1.96 21.21
CA GLU A 20 2.83 2.03 22.33
C GLU A 20 2.36 3.45 22.65
N THR A 21 3.14 4.46 22.28
CA THR A 21 2.86 5.88 22.54
C THR A 21 2.48 6.66 21.29
N GLU A 22 2.37 6.00 20.12
CA GLU A 22 2.04 6.70 18.87
C GLU A 22 0.56 7.10 18.82
N PRO A 23 0.26 8.27 18.23
CA PRO A 23 -1.11 8.72 18.10
C PRO A 23 -1.90 7.78 17.19
N TRP A 24 -3.19 7.63 17.51
CA TRP A 24 -4.14 6.92 16.67
C TRP A 24 -4.19 7.48 15.25
N VAL A 25 -4.21 6.58 14.28
CA VAL A 25 -4.32 6.96 12.87
C VAL A 25 -5.76 6.83 12.41
N GLU A 26 -6.36 7.95 12.07
CA GLU A 26 -7.70 8.01 11.50
C GLU A 26 -7.59 7.99 9.97
N LEU A 27 -8.17 6.99 9.32
CA LEU A 27 -8.12 6.85 7.85
C LEU A 27 -9.29 7.54 7.13
N GLY A 28 -10.36 7.85 7.86
CA GLY A 28 -11.57 8.47 7.32
C GLY A 28 -12.65 7.47 6.93
N PHE A 29 -13.70 7.96 6.27
CA PHE A 29 -14.84 7.14 5.86
C PHE A 29 -14.57 6.46 4.53
N VAL A 30 -14.78 5.16 4.46
CA VAL A 30 -14.46 4.34 3.27
C VAL A 30 -15.43 4.53 2.09
N GLY A 31 -16.57 5.17 2.29
CA GLY A 31 -17.61 5.31 1.26
C GLY A 31 -18.47 4.06 1.07
N PHE A 32 -19.31 4.10 0.04
CA PHE A 32 -20.20 2.99 -0.33
C PHE A 32 -19.55 2.09 -1.37
N ASP A 33 -20.03 0.86 -1.49
CA ASP A 33 -19.56 -0.10 -2.49
C ASP A 33 -19.56 0.53 -3.89
N PRO A 34 -18.50 0.31 -4.69
CA PRO A 34 -18.40 0.87 -6.03
C PRO A 34 -19.36 0.14 -6.98
N PRO A 35 -19.83 0.81 -8.06
CA PRO A 35 -20.73 0.21 -9.04
C PRO A 35 -20.06 -0.94 -9.83
N ARG A 36 -18.76 -0.88 -10.01
CA ARG A 36 -17.92 -1.92 -10.59
C ARG A 36 -16.88 -2.35 -9.57
N PRO A 37 -16.70 -3.67 -9.34
CA PRO A 37 -15.69 -4.14 -8.41
C PRO A 37 -14.29 -3.75 -8.88
N PHE A 38 -13.37 -3.55 -7.94
CA PHE A 38 -11.97 -3.29 -8.26
C PHE A 38 -11.07 -4.44 -7.79
N LEU A 39 -9.90 -4.54 -8.40
CA LEU A 39 -8.78 -5.34 -7.91
C LEU A 39 -7.64 -4.40 -7.55
N LEU A 40 -7.32 -4.27 -6.26
CA LEU A 40 -6.09 -3.66 -5.82
C LEU A 40 -4.97 -4.70 -5.84
N ILE A 41 -3.90 -4.40 -6.55
CA ILE A 41 -2.65 -5.15 -6.51
C ILE A 41 -1.61 -4.26 -5.83
N ALA A 42 -1.22 -4.62 -4.60
CA ALA A 42 -0.21 -3.90 -3.84
C ALA A 42 1.15 -4.60 -4.03
N VAL A 43 2.08 -3.91 -4.68
CA VAL A 43 3.44 -4.40 -4.93
C VAL A 43 4.39 -3.73 -3.94
N CYS A 44 5.11 -4.53 -3.17
CA CYS A 44 5.97 -4.08 -2.08
C CYS A 44 7.43 -4.35 -2.39
N ASP A 45 8.25 -3.33 -2.29
CA ASP A 45 9.70 -3.42 -2.34
C ASP A 45 10.25 -3.82 -0.98
N ASP A 46 10.93 -4.95 -0.92
CA ASP A 46 11.63 -5.46 0.26
C ASP A 46 13.15 -5.48 0.09
N SER A 47 13.66 -4.65 -0.82
CA SER A 47 15.09 -4.49 -1.02
C SER A 47 15.81 -3.99 0.24
N TYR A 48 17.10 -4.14 0.24
CA TYR A 48 17.91 -3.71 1.38
C TYR A 48 17.85 -2.20 1.60
N SER A 49 17.79 -1.41 0.51
CA SER A 49 17.66 0.04 0.55
C SER A 49 16.39 0.51 1.26
N VAL A 50 15.31 -0.29 1.18
CA VAL A 50 14.03 0.04 1.82
C VAL A 50 13.97 -0.47 3.27
N LYS A 51 14.31 -1.74 3.52
CA LYS A 51 14.05 -2.39 4.83
C LYS A 51 15.17 -2.30 5.86
N ALA A 52 16.38 -1.90 5.47
CA ALA A 52 17.52 -1.80 6.39
C ALA A 52 17.29 -0.76 7.48
N SER A 53 18.01 -0.87 8.58
CA SER A 53 18.05 0.19 9.59
C SER A 53 18.58 1.48 8.98
N GLY A 54 17.72 2.51 8.90
CA GLY A 54 18.01 3.75 8.17
C GLY A 54 17.70 3.68 6.66
N GLY A 55 17.02 2.63 6.20
CA GLY A 55 16.54 2.51 4.82
C GLY A 55 15.40 3.46 4.49
N ALA A 56 14.91 3.35 3.26
CA ALA A 56 13.90 4.26 2.70
C ALA A 56 12.49 4.06 3.29
N ASP A 57 12.21 2.94 4.00
CA ASP A 57 10.95 2.79 4.76
C ASP A 57 11.05 3.61 6.07
N PRO A 58 10.59 4.86 6.07
CA PRO A 58 10.91 5.80 7.14
C PRO A 58 10.18 5.47 8.45
N LEU A 59 9.07 4.74 8.37
CA LEU A 59 8.21 4.45 9.50
C LEU A 59 8.34 3.00 10.00
N GLY A 60 8.90 2.11 9.16
CA GLY A 60 9.14 0.70 9.50
C GLY A 60 7.87 -0.12 9.78
N ASN A 61 6.69 0.41 9.46
CA ASN A 61 5.40 -0.16 9.84
C ASN A 61 4.40 -0.30 8.69
N ARG A 62 4.85 -0.19 7.45
CA ARG A 62 4.01 -0.16 6.26
C ARG A 62 3.04 -1.35 6.16
N TYR A 63 3.46 -2.53 6.59
CA TYR A 63 2.61 -3.71 6.50
C TYR A 63 1.43 -3.68 7.48
N ALA A 64 1.64 -3.22 8.71
CA ALA A 64 0.56 -3.06 9.68
C ALA A 64 -0.42 -1.96 9.23
N GLU A 65 0.09 -0.88 8.68
CA GLU A 65 -0.73 0.21 8.14
C GLU A 65 -1.53 -0.24 6.90
N MET A 66 -0.92 -1.04 6.00
CA MET A 66 -1.61 -1.65 4.85
C MET A 66 -2.69 -2.61 5.32
N ALA A 67 -2.38 -3.50 6.26
CA ALA A 67 -3.34 -4.43 6.85
C ALA A 67 -4.55 -3.69 7.42
N HIS A 68 -4.31 -2.59 8.15
CA HIS A 68 -5.38 -1.77 8.69
C HIS A 68 -6.25 -1.14 7.61
N ALA A 69 -5.65 -0.54 6.59
CA ALA A 69 -6.38 0.08 5.48
C ALA A 69 -7.25 -0.94 4.73
N ILE A 70 -6.70 -2.12 4.43
CA ILE A 70 -7.42 -3.21 3.76
C ILE A 70 -8.59 -3.70 4.64
N ARG A 71 -8.36 -3.92 5.93
CA ARG A 71 -9.40 -4.36 6.87
C ARG A 71 -10.54 -3.34 6.96
N MET A 72 -10.21 -2.05 7.08
CA MET A 72 -11.20 -0.99 7.14
C MET A 72 -12.14 -1.00 5.93
N VAL A 73 -11.59 -1.15 4.74
CA VAL A 73 -12.40 -1.21 3.52
C VAL A 73 -13.18 -2.52 3.46
N GLY A 74 -12.57 -3.65 3.83
CA GLY A 74 -13.22 -4.96 3.88
C GLY A 74 -14.45 -4.99 4.79
N GLN A 75 -14.38 -4.37 5.97
CA GLN A 75 -15.51 -4.27 6.91
C GLN A 75 -16.72 -3.52 6.36
N TRP A 76 -16.53 -2.69 5.34
CA TRP A 76 -17.57 -1.91 4.66
C TRP A 76 -17.87 -2.40 3.24
N SER A 77 -17.39 -3.58 2.88
CA SER A 77 -17.60 -4.20 1.57
C SER A 77 -18.61 -5.35 1.71
N PHE A 78 -19.90 -5.03 1.70
CA PHE A 78 -20.96 -6.00 1.97
C PHE A 78 -21.41 -6.75 0.71
N THR A 79 -21.58 -6.03 -0.39
CA THR A 79 -22.06 -6.57 -1.67
C THR A 79 -20.96 -6.51 -2.74
N ASP A 80 -19.88 -5.86 -2.41
CA ASP A 80 -18.74 -5.63 -3.28
C ASP A 80 -17.97 -6.94 -3.53
N ARG A 81 -17.69 -7.19 -4.80
CA ARG A 81 -16.83 -8.29 -5.24
C ARG A 81 -15.38 -7.84 -5.45
N SER A 82 -15.03 -6.69 -4.91
CA SER A 82 -13.67 -6.16 -4.99
C SER A 82 -12.68 -7.06 -4.26
N LYS A 83 -11.47 -7.08 -4.75
CA LYS A 83 -10.42 -8.00 -4.34
C LYS A 83 -9.13 -7.23 -4.07
N VAL A 84 -8.23 -7.89 -3.34
CA VAL A 84 -6.88 -7.41 -3.09
C VAL A 84 -5.88 -8.54 -3.33
N ALA A 85 -4.71 -8.19 -3.82
CA ALA A 85 -3.53 -9.06 -3.88
C ALA A 85 -2.32 -8.29 -3.37
N VAL A 86 -1.45 -8.96 -2.63
CA VAL A 86 -0.14 -8.43 -2.21
C VAL A 86 0.94 -9.21 -2.95
N VAL A 87 1.83 -8.49 -3.61
CA VAL A 87 2.95 -9.01 -4.39
C VAL A 87 4.22 -8.36 -3.85
N HIS A 88 5.33 -9.05 -3.89
CA HIS A 88 6.64 -8.51 -3.50
C HIS A 88 7.57 -8.45 -4.70
N PHE A 89 8.57 -7.58 -4.68
CA PHE A 89 9.58 -7.49 -5.74
C PHE A 89 10.29 -8.83 -5.97
N ASP A 90 10.46 -9.61 -4.91
CA ASP A 90 10.99 -10.98 -4.99
C ASP A 90 9.95 -12.03 -5.45
N HIS A 91 8.93 -11.63 -6.24
CA HIS A 91 7.94 -12.58 -6.75
C HIS A 91 8.61 -13.86 -7.33
N PRO A 92 8.10 -15.08 -7.04
CA PRO A 92 6.80 -15.39 -6.41
C PRO A 92 6.79 -15.42 -4.87
N HIS A 93 7.88 -15.08 -4.20
CA HIS A 93 7.95 -15.11 -2.73
C HIS A 93 6.98 -14.09 -2.13
N GLY A 94 6.25 -14.50 -1.10
CA GLY A 94 5.35 -13.62 -0.36
C GLY A 94 4.02 -13.28 -1.04
N TYR A 95 3.73 -13.79 -2.23
CA TYR A 95 2.45 -13.55 -2.90
C TYR A 95 1.25 -14.09 -2.12
N SER A 96 0.21 -13.25 -1.92
CA SER A 96 -0.96 -13.59 -1.11
C SER A 96 -2.01 -14.45 -1.83
N GLY A 97 -1.94 -14.58 -3.15
CA GLY A 97 -3.12 -14.88 -3.94
C GLY A 97 -4.07 -13.68 -4.01
N VAL A 98 -5.13 -13.82 -4.80
CA VAL A 98 -6.20 -12.82 -4.89
C VAL A 98 -7.26 -13.13 -3.84
N VAL A 99 -7.53 -12.19 -2.95
CA VAL A 99 -8.44 -12.36 -1.80
C VAL A 99 -9.62 -11.39 -1.92
N PRO A 100 -10.89 -11.85 -1.83
CA PRO A 100 -12.03 -10.94 -1.76
C PRO A 100 -11.97 -10.05 -0.52
N LEU A 101 -12.29 -8.76 -0.65
CA LEU A 101 -12.27 -7.82 0.48
C LEU A 101 -13.32 -8.14 1.55
N ASN A 102 -14.42 -8.77 1.18
CA ASN A 102 -15.47 -9.21 2.11
C ASN A 102 -15.28 -10.64 2.64
N ASP A 103 -14.09 -11.25 2.43
CA ASP A 103 -13.75 -12.55 2.98
C ASP A 103 -13.68 -12.48 4.51
N ARG A 104 -14.30 -13.45 5.19
CA ARG A 104 -14.28 -13.52 6.66
C ARG A 104 -12.88 -13.76 7.22
N ASP A 105 -12.05 -14.46 6.45
CA ASP A 105 -10.67 -14.80 6.80
C ASP A 105 -9.65 -13.88 6.12
N LEU A 106 -10.09 -12.70 5.64
CA LEU A 106 -9.25 -11.74 4.90
C LEU A 106 -7.90 -11.50 5.57
N GLU A 107 -7.92 -11.17 6.87
CA GLU A 107 -6.69 -10.88 7.61
C GLU A 107 -5.77 -12.11 7.71
N GLN A 108 -6.33 -13.29 8.00
CA GLN A 108 -5.57 -14.52 8.10
C GLN A 108 -4.94 -14.91 6.76
N ARG A 109 -5.67 -14.73 5.66
CA ARG A 109 -5.19 -15.03 4.31
C ARG A 109 -4.09 -14.09 3.85
N LEU A 110 -4.16 -12.82 4.23
CA LEU A 110 -3.16 -11.81 3.86
C LEU A 110 -1.94 -11.78 4.81
N ALA A 111 -2.08 -12.22 6.06
CA ALA A 111 -1.03 -12.12 7.07
C ALA A 111 0.35 -12.65 6.63
N PRO A 112 0.46 -13.77 5.89
CA PRO A 112 1.77 -14.23 5.40
C PRO A 112 2.46 -13.26 4.44
N SER A 113 1.68 -12.48 3.69
CA SER A 113 2.17 -11.53 2.68
C SER A 113 2.29 -10.09 3.19
N LEU A 114 1.70 -9.80 4.35
CA LEU A 114 1.83 -8.50 5.03
C LEU A 114 3.05 -8.50 5.97
N ARG A 115 4.17 -8.94 5.44
CA ARG A 115 5.49 -8.97 6.07
C ARG A 115 6.56 -9.23 5.00
N PRO A 116 7.83 -8.91 5.26
CA PRO A 116 8.90 -9.26 4.33
C PRO A 116 8.89 -10.76 4.01
N PRO A 117 9.02 -11.14 2.73
CA PRO A 117 8.93 -12.54 2.31
C PRO A 117 10.08 -13.37 2.88
N VAL A 118 9.76 -14.59 3.34
CA VAL A 118 10.78 -15.55 3.79
C VAL A 118 11.44 -16.16 2.55
N GLY A 119 12.77 -16.12 2.50
CA GLY A 119 13.55 -16.64 1.37
C GLY A 119 13.66 -15.68 0.17
N GLY A 120 13.12 -14.47 0.29
CA GLY A 120 13.32 -13.41 -0.69
C GLY A 120 14.80 -12.98 -0.78
N ARG A 121 15.23 -12.60 -1.98
CA ARG A 121 16.61 -12.15 -2.24
C ARG A 121 16.82 -10.69 -1.78
N GLY A 122 15.73 -9.95 -1.61
CA GLY A 122 15.76 -8.51 -1.30
C GLY A 122 16.27 -7.70 -2.49
N THR A 123 15.89 -8.09 -3.69
CA THR A 123 16.22 -7.37 -4.92
C THR A 123 15.34 -6.13 -5.08
N SER A 124 15.81 -5.17 -5.87
CA SER A 124 15.01 -4.02 -6.33
C SER A 124 14.50 -4.26 -7.76
N ASP A 125 14.31 -5.52 -8.18
CA ASP A 125 13.83 -5.87 -9.51
C ASP A 125 12.29 -5.86 -9.51
N LEU A 126 11.71 -4.87 -10.17
CA LEU A 126 10.25 -4.71 -10.29
C LEU A 126 9.67 -5.51 -11.46
N GLY A 127 10.46 -5.76 -12.51
CA GLY A 127 10.01 -6.38 -13.75
C GLY A 127 9.24 -7.69 -13.56
N PRO A 128 9.78 -8.70 -12.85
CA PRO A 128 9.08 -9.97 -12.61
C PRO A 128 7.74 -9.82 -11.91
N SER A 129 7.64 -8.82 -11.01
CA SER A 129 6.40 -8.53 -10.30
C SER A 129 5.38 -7.88 -11.23
N LEU A 130 5.80 -7.00 -12.15
CA LEU A 130 4.91 -6.42 -13.15
C LEU A 130 4.42 -7.45 -14.17
N ASP A 131 5.24 -8.45 -14.54
CA ASP A 131 4.78 -9.57 -15.38
C ASP A 131 3.60 -10.28 -14.71
N HIS A 132 3.73 -10.58 -13.42
CA HIS A 132 2.64 -11.19 -12.66
C HIS A 132 1.41 -10.26 -12.50
N VAL A 133 1.62 -8.97 -12.33
CA VAL A 133 0.54 -7.96 -12.26
C VAL A 133 -0.25 -7.93 -13.55
N GLU A 134 0.39 -8.05 -14.72
CA GLU A 134 -0.27 -8.12 -16.01
C GLU A 134 -1.11 -9.39 -16.14
N ASP A 135 -0.60 -10.55 -15.69
CA ASP A 135 -1.36 -11.81 -15.67
C ASP A 135 -2.63 -11.68 -14.78
N LEU A 136 -2.50 -11.03 -13.63
CA LEU A 136 -3.64 -10.75 -12.76
C LEU A 136 -4.65 -9.81 -13.44
N ALA A 137 -4.19 -8.79 -14.14
CA ALA A 137 -5.04 -7.87 -14.87
C ALA A 137 -5.83 -8.61 -15.98
N GLN A 138 -5.16 -9.46 -16.74
CA GLN A 138 -5.79 -10.25 -17.83
C GLN A 138 -6.83 -11.25 -17.29
N THR A 139 -6.59 -11.82 -16.11
CA THR A 139 -7.52 -12.81 -15.49
C THR A 139 -8.69 -12.17 -14.75
N HIS A 140 -8.72 -10.83 -14.63
CA HIS A 140 -9.78 -10.09 -13.94
C HIS A 140 -10.37 -8.95 -14.81
N PRO A 141 -10.87 -9.26 -16.02
CA PRO A 141 -11.33 -8.22 -16.96
C PRO A 141 -12.57 -7.45 -16.47
N ASP A 142 -13.32 -8.03 -15.52
CA ASP A 142 -14.53 -7.41 -14.95
C ASP A 142 -14.25 -6.48 -13.78
N HIS A 143 -12.97 -6.28 -13.41
CA HIS A 143 -12.57 -5.42 -12.30
C HIS A 143 -11.92 -4.12 -12.81
N ASP A 144 -12.16 -3.03 -12.11
CA ASP A 144 -11.35 -1.82 -12.25
C ASP A 144 -9.99 -2.09 -11.58
N LEU A 145 -8.91 -1.93 -12.34
CA LEU A 145 -7.58 -2.26 -11.87
C LEU A 145 -6.96 -1.07 -11.12
N VAL A 146 -6.40 -1.35 -9.96
CA VAL A 146 -5.64 -0.39 -9.15
C VAL A 146 -4.32 -1.04 -8.76
N LEU A 147 -3.22 -0.47 -9.20
CA LEU A 147 -1.87 -0.92 -8.89
C LEU A 147 -1.24 0.06 -7.89
N GLY A 148 -0.92 -0.41 -6.70
CA GLY A 148 -0.13 0.33 -5.71
C GLY A 148 1.30 -0.22 -5.69
N VAL A 149 2.30 0.63 -5.95
CA VAL A 149 3.72 0.23 -5.88
C VAL A 149 4.40 1.03 -4.79
N ALA A 150 4.90 0.35 -3.77
CA ALA A 150 5.60 0.96 -2.64
C ALA A 150 7.10 0.65 -2.73
N SER A 151 7.91 1.64 -3.12
CA SER A 151 9.36 1.50 -3.36
C SER A 151 10.05 2.85 -3.25
N ASP A 152 11.37 2.84 -3.09
CA ASP A 152 12.23 4.01 -3.34
C ASP A 152 12.50 4.23 -4.84
N PHE A 153 12.08 3.29 -5.69
CA PHE A 153 12.26 3.27 -7.15
C PHE A 153 13.73 3.28 -7.59
N GLU A 154 14.65 2.84 -6.73
CA GLU A 154 16.03 2.54 -7.10
C GLU A 154 16.12 1.14 -7.71
N LEU A 155 15.61 1.00 -8.94
CA LEU A 155 15.46 -0.29 -9.61
C LEU A 155 16.80 -0.86 -10.06
N THR A 156 16.97 -2.18 -9.89
CA THR A 156 18.16 -2.95 -10.31
C THR A 156 17.88 -3.88 -11.49
N ASP A 157 16.72 -3.80 -12.09
CA ASP A 157 16.36 -4.52 -13.30
C ASP A 157 17.41 -4.33 -14.41
N ALA A 158 17.57 -5.32 -15.29
CA ALA A 158 18.51 -5.23 -16.41
C ALA A 158 18.20 -4.06 -17.37
N ASP A 159 16.92 -3.69 -17.50
CA ASP A 159 16.44 -2.52 -18.22
C ASP A 159 15.38 -1.77 -17.40
N PRO A 160 15.81 -0.90 -16.48
CA PRO A 160 14.88 -0.14 -15.64
C PRO A 160 13.94 0.77 -16.45
N GLN A 161 14.35 1.25 -17.61
CA GLN A 161 13.51 2.10 -18.46
C GLN A 161 12.36 1.32 -19.09
N ALA A 162 12.61 0.10 -19.56
CA ALA A 162 11.57 -0.78 -20.05
C ALA A 162 10.56 -1.13 -18.93
N VAL A 163 11.04 -1.39 -17.72
CA VAL A 163 10.21 -1.67 -16.55
C VAL A 163 9.35 -0.45 -16.17
N MET A 164 9.92 0.75 -16.16
CA MET A 164 9.17 1.99 -15.93
C MET A 164 8.13 2.24 -17.02
N SER A 165 8.47 1.99 -18.28
CA SER A 165 7.54 2.11 -19.41
C SER A 165 6.36 1.14 -19.27
N LYS A 166 6.61 -0.07 -18.78
CA LYS A 166 5.60 -1.08 -18.46
C LYS A 166 4.68 -0.64 -17.34
N LEU A 167 5.24 -0.09 -16.25
CA LEU A 167 4.48 0.49 -15.15
C LEU A 167 3.56 1.63 -15.63
N ILE A 168 4.09 2.53 -16.44
CA ILE A 168 3.35 3.65 -17.03
C ILE A 168 2.26 3.15 -17.98
N GLY A 169 2.51 2.08 -18.72
CA GLY A 169 1.54 1.45 -19.63
C GLY A 169 0.47 0.60 -18.96
N PHE A 170 0.46 0.50 -17.62
CA PHE A 170 -0.53 -0.30 -16.91
C PHE A 170 -1.97 0.12 -17.24
N PRO A 171 -2.90 -0.81 -17.55
CA PRO A 171 -4.22 -0.48 -18.08
C PRO A 171 -5.21 0.03 -17.01
N GLY A 172 -4.76 0.27 -15.80
CA GLY A 172 -5.55 0.75 -14.66
C GLY A 172 -5.00 2.01 -14.04
N ARG A 173 -5.43 2.31 -12.83
CA ARG A 173 -4.86 3.40 -12.02
C ARG A 173 -3.58 2.92 -11.36
N VAL A 174 -2.57 3.76 -11.35
CA VAL A 174 -1.31 3.50 -10.64
C VAL A 174 -1.19 4.47 -9.46
N HIS A 175 -0.84 3.97 -8.30
CA HIS A 175 -0.46 4.76 -7.14
C HIS A 175 0.97 4.40 -6.74
N ALA A 176 1.91 5.24 -7.11
CA ALA A 176 3.30 5.12 -6.70
C ALA A 176 3.47 5.71 -5.29
N LEU A 177 3.78 4.85 -4.32
CA LEU A 177 4.10 5.23 -2.94
C LEU A 177 5.62 5.30 -2.83
N LEU A 178 6.15 6.50 -2.98
CA LEU A 178 7.58 6.75 -2.98
C LEU A 178 8.11 6.80 -1.56
N LEU A 179 8.88 5.78 -1.18
CA LEU A 179 9.50 5.65 0.14
C LEU A 179 10.86 6.37 0.14
N GLY A 180 10.93 7.51 0.80
CA GLY A 180 12.13 8.35 0.76
C GLY A 180 12.37 8.96 -0.62
N GLY A 181 13.60 8.92 -1.10
CA GLY A 181 14.01 9.16 -2.49
C GLY A 181 13.47 10.39 -3.23
N ASN A 182 13.81 10.48 -4.50
CA ASN A 182 13.31 11.48 -5.44
C ASN A 182 12.29 10.85 -6.40
N THR A 183 11.24 11.60 -6.73
CA THR A 183 10.24 11.12 -7.69
C THR A 183 10.88 10.97 -9.08
N PRO A 184 10.82 9.77 -9.69
CA PRO A 184 11.19 9.60 -11.08
C PRO A 184 10.37 10.52 -11.99
N LEU A 185 11.02 11.21 -12.93
CA LEU A 185 10.37 12.18 -13.81
C LEU A 185 9.25 11.57 -14.66
N ASP A 186 9.36 10.30 -14.99
CA ASP A 186 8.43 9.58 -15.86
C ASP A 186 7.08 9.25 -15.19
N LEU A 187 6.97 9.40 -13.86
CA LEU A 187 5.72 9.12 -13.13
C LEU A 187 4.69 10.26 -13.19
N HIS A 188 4.95 11.34 -13.91
CA HIS A 188 4.02 12.46 -14.09
C HIS A 188 2.99 12.20 -15.21
N GLN A 189 2.08 11.25 -15.00
CA GLN A 189 1.01 10.89 -15.93
C GLN A 189 -0.37 11.06 -15.28
N GLU A 190 -1.40 11.30 -16.07
CA GLU A 190 -2.76 11.60 -15.58
C GLU A 190 -3.37 10.46 -14.73
N HIS A 191 -3.06 9.20 -15.09
CA HIS A 191 -3.57 8.01 -14.39
C HIS A 191 -2.65 7.54 -13.25
N ILE A 192 -1.52 8.22 -13.02
CA ILE A 192 -0.57 7.91 -11.97
C ILE A 192 -0.67 8.94 -10.85
N THR A 193 -0.97 8.47 -9.65
CA THR A 193 -0.90 9.26 -8.43
C THR A 193 0.43 8.96 -7.74
N VAL A 194 1.18 9.98 -7.36
CA VAL A 194 2.41 9.81 -6.58
C VAL A 194 2.17 10.34 -5.17
N THR A 195 2.43 9.50 -4.16
CA THR A 195 2.49 9.92 -2.76
C THR A 195 3.89 9.68 -2.24
N ARG A 196 4.57 10.75 -1.86
CA ARG A 196 5.88 10.66 -1.23
C ARG A 196 5.72 10.48 0.28
N ILE A 197 6.47 9.56 0.85
CA ILE A 197 6.49 9.23 2.27
C ILE A 197 7.92 9.36 2.78
N THR A 198 8.11 10.20 3.79
CA THR A 198 9.42 10.53 4.35
C THR A 198 9.42 10.29 5.87
N SER A 199 10.59 10.30 6.47
CA SER A 199 10.74 10.16 7.93
C SER A 199 10.13 11.31 8.74
N SER A 200 9.78 12.44 8.10
CA SER A 200 9.09 13.57 8.74
C SER A 200 7.57 13.46 8.71
N ASP A 201 7.03 12.48 7.98
CA ASP A 201 5.60 12.29 7.91
C ASP A 201 5.06 11.59 9.16
N ALA A 202 3.79 11.84 9.45
CA ALA A 202 3.13 11.22 10.60
C ALA A 202 2.96 9.70 10.39
N PRO A 203 3.04 8.88 11.45
CA PRO A 203 2.62 7.49 11.40
C PRO A 203 1.20 7.37 10.81
N GLY A 204 0.98 6.35 9.99
CA GLY A 204 -0.28 6.15 9.27
C GLY A 204 -0.36 6.79 7.89
N THR A 205 0.65 7.55 7.47
CA THR A 205 0.68 8.17 6.13
C THR A 205 0.64 7.11 5.02
N PHE A 206 1.35 6.01 5.20
CA PHE A 206 1.31 4.88 4.26
C PHE A 206 -0.09 4.23 4.21
N GLY A 207 -0.68 3.95 5.37
CA GLY A 207 -2.03 3.41 5.48
C GLY A 207 -3.08 4.33 4.85
N ALA A 208 -2.95 5.65 5.03
CA ALA A 208 -3.84 6.63 4.41
C ALA A 208 -3.71 6.64 2.88
N ALA A 209 -2.50 6.46 2.34
CA ALA A 209 -2.29 6.37 0.90
C ALA A 209 -2.91 5.08 0.32
N ILE A 210 -2.73 3.93 0.97
CA ILE A 210 -3.40 2.67 0.60
C ILE A 210 -4.93 2.79 0.72
N HIS A 211 -5.44 3.39 1.80
CA HIS A 211 -6.88 3.63 1.99
C HIS A 211 -7.45 4.48 0.84
N ARG A 212 -6.72 5.51 0.41
CA ARG A 212 -7.11 6.33 -0.75
C ARG A 212 -7.18 5.51 -2.04
N SER A 213 -6.23 4.62 -2.28
CA SER A 213 -6.25 3.72 -3.45
C SER A 213 -7.45 2.79 -3.42
N LEU A 214 -7.73 2.17 -2.28
CA LEU A 214 -8.86 1.26 -2.07
C LEU A 214 -10.23 1.95 -2.19
N THR A 215 -10.30 3.24 -1.92
CA THR A 215 -11.56 3.99 -1.87
C THR A 215 -11.76 4.94 -3.05
N ALA A 216 -10.83 4.97 -4.00
CA ALA A 216 -10.83 5.90 -5.13
C ALA A 216 -12.06 5.80 -6.04
N THR A 217 -12.71 4.63 -6.10
CA THR A 217 -13.94 4.38 -6.87
C THR A 217 -15.20 4.36 -6.02
N ARG A 218 -15.07 4.50 -4.69
CA ARG A 218 -16.20 4.43 -3.74
C ARG A 218 -16.84 5.79 -3.56
N ARG A 219 -18.16 5.86 -3.67
CA ARG A 219 -18.89 7.12 -3.52
C ARG A 219 -18.93 7.55 -2.06
N GLY A 220 -18.73 8.84 -1.81
CA GLY A 220 -18.78 9.41 -0.48
C GLY A 220 -17.59 9.10 0.41
N ALA A 221 -16.54 8.51 -0.11
CA ALA A 221 -15.30 8.32 0.63
C ALA A 221 -14.75 9.68 1.12
N ARG A 222 -14.23 9.71 2.34
CA ARG A 222 -13.61 10.89 2.95
C ARG A 222 -12.25 10.47 3.50
N TYR A 223 -11.28 11.33 3.35
CA TYR A 223 -9.91 11.08 3.80
C TYR A 223 -9.61 11.96 5.00
N SER A 224 -8.98 11.39 6.01
CA SER A 224 -8.43 12.18 7.10
C SER A 224 -7.16 12.87 6.67
N VAL A 225 -7.00 14.11 7.10
CA VAL A 225 -5.75 14.86 6.94
C VAL A 225 -4.86 14.47 8.12
N LEU A 226 -3.81 13.73 7.85
CA LEU A 226 -2.79 13.43 8.85
C LEU A 226 -1.98 14.72 9.10
N HIS A 227 -2.11 15.26 10.29
CA HIS A 227 -1.34 16.43 10.69
C HIS A 227 -0.05 15.95 11.35
N THR A 228 1.08 16.33 10.79
CA THR A 228 2.34 16.25 11.54
C THR A 228 2.20 17.13 12.77
N PRO A 229 2.45 16.65 14.00
CA PRO A 229 2.45 17.52 15.17
C PRO A 229 3.46 18.63 14.92
N ARG A 230 2.99 19.87 14.73
CA ARG A 230 3.88 21.03 14.73
C ARG A 230 4.64 21.00 16.04
N GLY A 231 5.98 20.93 15.96
CA GLY A 231 6.82 20.98 17.13
C GLY A 231 6.32 22.09 18.06
N ARG A 232 6.12 21.76 19.33
CA ARG A 232 5.94 22.76 20.35
C ARG A 232 7.19 23.64 20.27
N GLU A 233 7.04 24.86 19.77
CA GLU A 233 8.00 25.91 20.05
C GLU A 233 8.07 26.03 21.58
N VAL A 234 9.16 25.55 22.11
CA VAL A 234 9.53 25.84 23.50
C VAL A 234 9.93 27.30 23.47
N LEU A 235 8.97 28.18 23.78
CA LEU A 235 9.28 29.58 24.11
C LEU A 235 10.10 29.53 25.38
N SER A 236 11.40 29.82 25.20
CA SER A 236 12.35 30.12 26.27
C SER A 236 12.10 31.51 26.84
#